data_92bd5b9c5c94d40e81435faefff62f61
#
_entry.id   92bd5b9c5c94d40e81435faefff62f61
#
_cell.length_a   1.000
_cell.length_b   1.000
_cell.length_c   1.000
_cell.angle_alpha   90.00
_cell.angle_beta   90.00
_cell.angle_gamma   90.00
#
_symmetry.space_group_name_H-M   'P 1'
#
loop_
_entity.id
_entity.type
_entity.pdbx_description
1 polymer ?
#
loop_
_entity_poly.entity_id
_entity_poly.type
_entity_poly.pdbx_seq_one_letter_code
_entity_poly.pdbx_strand_id
1 'polypeptide(L)'
;MYLTKKIRLLPTAEQEKLFWKSAGVARWAYNFFLSYNQEKYNEYLEDNSKERFISECDVRKYINNVLKNTTHTWLKEVGSNVMKMGVMDANNALKRFFNKISNYPKYKSRKKSKPSFYVNYESLRRTLNGFRGEKIGAIKTREPLPKIPKDEKYVNPRITYDGKFWYLSVGYKVELKQVKLTNEKIGIDLGIKDLAIVSNIDNSYSKKYRNINKGYKIKLLEKRLRRAQRKLSRKILNNIESYDQNRRPKYIRPLEDCRNIQKQKHIVQNLYRKLTNIRNNYIHQVTTEIVKTKPSKIVLEDLNVKGLMKNKHVSKPIANLKWYEFKRQILYKAELYGIKVVLADRFYPSSKTCSCCGNYKKDLKLKDRTYICNECGLAIDRDVNAAINLANYQNLE
;
A
#
# COMPACT_ATOMS: atom_id res chain seq x y z
N MET A 1 -19.26 -1.76 -6.89
CA MET A 1 -18.00 -1.82 -6.12
C MET A 1 -17.48 -0.44 -5.76
N TYR A 2 -16.50 -0.32 -4.84
CA TYR A 2 -15.86 0.96 -4.54
C TYR A 2 -14.43 0.99 -5.07
N LEU A 3 -14.09 2.06 -5.81
CA LEU A 3 -12.72 2.35 -6.23
C LEU A 3 -12.18 3.55 -5.46
N THR A 4 -10.86 3.59 -5.30
CA THR A 4 -10.17 4.75 -4.71
C THR A 4 -9.31 5.44 -5.75
N LYS A 5 -9.54 6.74 -5.95
CA LYS A 5 -8.69 7.59 -6.80
C LYS A 5 -7.80 8.47 -5.92
N LYS A 6 -6.52 8.49 -6.25
CA LYS A 6 -5.52 9.36 -5.63
C LYS A 6 -5.19 10.51 -6.56
N ILE A 7 -5.44 11.74 -6.13
CA ILE A 7 -5.39 12.98 -6.92
C ILE A 7 -4.35 13.91 -6.32
N ARG A 8 -3.46 14.46 -7.15
CA ARG A 8 -2.45 15.42 -6.70
C ARG A 8 -3.06 16.78 -6.43
N LEU A 9 -2.74 17.35 -5.26
CA LEU A 9 -3.16 18.67 -4.83
C LEU A 9 -2.15 19.75 -5.23
N LEU A 10 -2.64 20.97 -5.43
CA LEU A 10 -1.88 22.19 -5.69
C LEU A 10 -2.25 23.24 -4.62
N PRO A 11 -1.88 23.01 -3.34
CA PRO A 11 -2.22 23.92 -2.25
C PRO A 11 -1.42 25.22 -2.35
N THR A 12 -2.00 26.31 -1.83
CA THR A 12 -1.26 27.53 -1.52
C THR A 12 -0.35 27.31 -0.30
N ALA A 13 0.56 28.24 -0.02
CA ALA A 13 1.44 28.14 1.15
C ALA A 13 0.65 28.12 2.48
N GLU A 14 -0.44 28.87 2.55
CA GLU A 14 -1.33 28.89 3.73
C GLU A 14 -2.08 27.57 3.90
N GLN A 15 -2.63 27.04 2.80
CA GLN A 15 -3.27 25.72 2.80
C GLN A 15 -2.28 24.61 3.19
N GLU A 16 -1.04 24.70 2.72
CA GLU A 16 -0.01 23.72 3.11
C GLU A 16 0.32 23.79 4.59
N LYS A 17 0.41 24.99 5.19
CA LYS A 17 0.56 25.16 6.65
C LYS A 17 -0.61 24.49 7.40
N LEU A 18 -1.84 24.70 6.95
CA LEU A 18 -3.02 24.07 7.53
C LEU A 18 -3.01 22.54 7.39
N PHE A 19 -2.52 22.00 6.27
CA PHE A 19 -2.36 20.55 6.08
C PHE A 19 -1.36 19.96 7.09
N TRP A 20 -0.25 20.65 7.33
CA TRP A 20 0.72 20.24 8.34
C TRP A 20 0.14 20.26 9.76
N LYS A 21 -0.64 21.29 10.11
CA LYS A 21 -1.37 21.38 11.38
C LYS A 21 -2.37 20.21 11.49
N SER A 22 -3.19 19.99 10.46
CA SER A 22 -4.17 18.91 10.44
C SER A 22 -3.53 17.53 10.59
N ALA A 23 -2.41 17.26 9.89
CA ALA A 23 -1.66 16.01 10.05
C ALA A 23 -1.04 15.88 11.46
N GLY A 24 -0.68 17.00 12.10
CA GLY A 24 -0.26 17.08 13.49
C GLY A 24 -1.37 16.67 14.46
N VAL A 25 -2.55 17.27 14.32
CA VAL A 25 -3.75 16.96 15.12
C VAL A 25 -4.16 15.49 14.97
N ALA A 26 -4.23 14.98 13.73
CA ALA A 26 -4.58 13.58 13.50
C ALA A 26 -3.60 12.59 14.17
N ARG A 27 -2.30 12.92 14.15
CA ARG A 27 -1.28 12.13 14.83
C ARG A 27 -1.39 12.22 16.35
N TRP A 28 -1.60 13.43 16.89
CA TRP A 28 -1.80 13.66 18.31
C TRP A 28 -3.02 12.89 18.81
N ALA A 29 -4.18 13.02 18.17
CA ALA A 29 -5.40 12.35 18.57
C ALA A 29 -5.27 10.81 18.57
N TYR A 30 -4.57 10.27 17.57
CA TYR A 30 -4.25 8.85 17.53
C TYR A 30 -3.40 8.41 18.73
N ASN A 31 -2.33 9.16 19.04
CA ASN A 31 -1.44 8.84 20.15
C ASN A 31 -2.13 9.05 21.49
N PHE A 32 -2.88 10.14 21.63
CA PHE A 32 -3.65 10.45 22.84
C PHE A 32 -4.60 9.30 23.20
N PHE A 33 -5.36 8.79 22.24
CA PHE A 33 -6.25 7.67 22.49
C PHE A 33 -5.50 6.42 23.00
N LEU A 34 -4.32 6.14 22.45
CA LEU A 34 -3.51 4.99 22.90
C LEU A 34 -2.94 5.21 24.29
N SER A 35 -2.37 6.40 24.59
CA SER A 35 -1.81 6.68 25.91
C SER A 35 -2.89 6.70 26.99
N TYR A 36 -4.02 7.36 26.72
CA TYR A 36 -5.14 7.45 27.66
C TYR A 36 -5.70 6.08 28.02
N ASN A 37 -5.89 5.20 27.04
CA ASN A 37 -6.32 3.83 27.32
C ASN A 37 -5.24 2.98 27.98
N GLN A 38 -3.95 3.25 27.75
CA GLN A 38 -2.87 2.58 28.47
C GLN A 38 -2.84 3.01 29.94
N GLU A 39 -3.05 4.28 30.22
CA GLU A 39 -3.15 4.82 31.59
C GLU A 39 -4.34 4.19 32.32
N LYS A 40 -5.52 4.14 31.69
CA LYS A 40 -6.71 3.51 32.27
C LYS A 40 -6.52 2.00 32.51
N TYR A 41 -5.86 1.31 31.61
CA TYR A 41 -5.53 -0.09 31.81
C TYR A 41 -4.56 -0.29 33.00
N ASN A 42 -3.59 0.60 33.20
CA ASN A 42 -2.70 0.53 34.36
C ASN A 42 -3.47 0.80 35.67
N GLU A 43 -4.38 1.80 35.70
CA GLU A 43 -5.26 2.06 36.82
C GLU A 43 -6.15 0.83 37.17
N TYR A 44 -6.66 0.13 36.15
CA TYR A 44 -7.42 -1.10 36.32
C TYR A 44 -6.57 -2.24 36.92
N LEU A 45 -5.29 -2.35 36.56
CA LEU A 45 -4.39 -3.37 37.13
C LEU A 45 -4.09 -3.11 38.61
N GLU A 46 -4.10 -1.85 39.04
CA GLU A 46 -3.95 -1.45 40.44
C GLU A 46 -5.24 -1.62 41.24
N ASP A 47 -6.38 -1.34 40.58
CA ASP A 47 -7.70 -1.40 41.17
C ASP A 47 -8.74 -1.90 40.15
N ASN A 48 -9.10 -3.19 40.27
CA ASN A 48 -10.01 -3.86 39.35
C ASN A 48 -11.43 -3.30 39.31
N SER A 49 -11.80 -2.38 40.23
CA SER A 49 -13.09 -1.68 40.21
C SER A 49 -13.16 -0.59 39.14
N LYS A 50 -12.00 -0.14 38.61
CA LYS A 50 -11.89 0.90 37.59
C LYS A 50 -12.15 0.39 36.18
N GLU A 51 -12.52 1.30 35.29
CA GLU A 51 -12.76 0.96 33.89
C GLU A 51 -11.47 0.50 33.18
N ARG A 52 -11.50 -0.70 32.64
CA ARG A 52 -10.36 -1.30 31.91
C ARG A 52 -10.06 -0.58 30.59
N PHE A 53 -11.08 -0.01 29.92
CA PHE A 53 -10.96 0.56 28.59
C PHE A 53 -12.03 1.63 28.37
N ILE A 54 -11.59 2.81 27.92
CA ILE A 54 -12.48 3.92 27.61
C ILE A 54 -12.86 3.89 26.12
N SER A 55 -14.15 4.00 25.83
CA SER A 55 -14.65 3.97 24.47
C SER A 55 -14.15 5.15 23.64
N GLU A 56 -14.12 4.99 22.30
CA GLU A 56 -13.76 6.08 21.41
C GLU A 56 -14.71 7.29 21.52
N CYS A 57 -15.98 7.03 21.84
CA CYS A 57 -16.99 8.08 22.04
C CYS A 57 -16.65 8.92 23.26
N ASP A 58 -16.32 8.30 24.37
CA ASP A 58 -16.05 8.99 25.63
C ASP A 58 -14.72 9.74 25.60
N VAL A 59 -13.69 9.15 24.97
CA VAL A 59 -12.43 9.88 24.72
C VAL A 59 -12.69 11.12 23.84
N ARG A 60 -13.54 11.03 22.82
CA ARG A 60 -13.89 12.19 21.98
C ARG A 60 -14.69 13.25 22.75
N LYS A 61 -15.62 12.83 23.62
CA LYS A 61 -16.34 13.74 24.52
C LYS A 61 -15.36 14.49 25.43
N TYR A 62 -14.45 13.75 26.06
CA TYR A 62 -13.43 14.32 26.93
C TYR A 62 -12.54 15.34 26.17
N ILE A 63 -12.05 15.00 24.98
CA ILE A 63 -11.27 15.92 24.15
C ILE A 63 -12.07 17.17 23.78
N ASN A 64 -13.33 17.03 23.36
CA ASN A 64 -14.14 18.16 22.90
C ASN A 64 -14.61 19.07 24.04
N ASN A 65 -15.03 18.50 25.17
CA ASN A 65 -15.66 19.24 26.25
C ASN A 65 -14.64 19.80 27.25
N VAL A 66 -13.54 19.09 27.46
CA VAL A 66 -12.51 19.47 28.43
C VAL A 66 -11.26 20.00 27.71
N LEU A 67 -10.49 19.15 27.06
CA LEU A 67 -9.15 19.51 26.56
C LEU A 67 -9.18 20.64 25.54
N LYS A 68 -10.12 20.62 24.61
CA LYS A 68 -10.26 21.65 23.56
C LYS A 68 -10.60 23.04 24.11
N ASN A 69 -11.19 23.11 25.29
CA ASN A 69 -11.61 24.36 25.92
C ASN A 69 -10.63 24.84 27.01
N THR A 70 -9.71 23.99 27.43
CA THR A 70 -8.70 24.30 28.47
C THR A 70 -7.29 24.33 27.89
N THR A 71 -6.63 23.20 27.82
CA THR A 71 -5.19 23.05 27.52
C THR A 71 -4.86 22.86 26.03
N HIS A 72 -5.82 22.43 25.20
CA HIS A 72 -5.59 22.07 23.80
C HIS A 72 -6.41 22.94 22.84
N THR A 73 -6.49 24.25 23.07
CA THR A 73 -7.25 25.21 22.26
C THR A 73 -6.87 25.23 20.78
N TRP A 74 -5.62 24.86 20.46
CA TRP A 74 -5.11 24.72 19.09
C TRP A 74 -5.85 23.67 18.25
N LEU A 75 -6.59 22.75 18.88
CA LEU A 75 -7.47 21.80 18.18
C LEU A 75 -8.60 22.52 17.41
N LYS A 76 -8.96 23.74 17.81
CA LYS A 76 -9.99 24.56 17.13
C LYS A 76 -9.51 25.11 15.77
N GLU A 77 -8.21 25.10 15.49
CA GLU A 77 -7.64 25.63 14.25
C GLU A 77 -7.91 24.75 13.04
N VAL A 78 -8.20 23.46 13.23
CA VAL A 78 -8.46 22.49 12.16
C VAL A 78 -9.89 21.98 12.19
N GLY A 79 -10.34 21.30 11.13
CA GLY A 79 -11.66 20.69 11.07
C GLY A 79 -11.86 19.64 12.18
N SER A 80 -13.05 19.64 12.81
CA SER A 80 -13.38 18.78 13.95
C SER A 80 -13.21 17.28 13.62
N ASN A 81 -13.54 16.90 12.40
CA ASN A 81 -13.42 15.52 11.92
C ASN A 81 -11.96 15.02 11.81
N VAL A 82 -10.96 15.90 11.81
CA VAL A 82 -9.54 15.51 11.81
C VAL A 82 -9.18 14.80 13.12
N MET A 83 -9.57 15.38 14.25
CA MET A 83 -9.37 14.81 15.59
C MET A 83 -10.21 13.54 15.75
N LYS A 84 -11.51 13.61 15.45
CA LYS A 84 -12.45 12.48 15.51
C LYS A 84 -11.86 11.25 14.80
N MET A 85 -11.45 11.39 13.54
CA MET A 85 -10.90 10.29 12.76
C MET A 85 -9.53 9.84 13.23
N GLY A 86 -8.75 10.69 13.88
CA GLY A 86 -7.51 10.30 14.55
C GLY A 86 -7.76 9.30 15.68
N VAL A 87 -8.75 9.57 16.55
CA VAL A 87 -9.21 8.68 17.62
C VAL A 87 -9.76 7.37 17.05
N MET A 88 -10.64 7.44 16.04
CA MET A 88 -11.22 6.26 15.39
C MET A 88 -10.15 5.36 14.73
N ASP A 89 -9.13 5.95 14.11
CA ASP A 89 -8.01 5.19 13.53
C ASP A 89 -7.24 4.40 14.60
N ALA A 90 -7.07 4.98 15.79
CA ALA A 90 -6.39 4.31 16.91
C ALA A 90 -7.26 3.18 17.48
N ASN A 91 -8.55 3.44 17.69
CA ASN A 91 -9.52 2.43 18.14
C ASN A 91 -9.57 1.24 17.15
N ASN A 92 -9.66 1.51 15.85
CA ASN A 92 -9.63 0.45 14.84
C ASN A 92 -8.31 -0.33 14.84
N ALA A 93 -7.18 0.31 15.15
CA ALA A 93 -5.90 -0.37 15.27
C ALA A 93 -5.87 -1.29 16.50
N LEU A 94 -6.43 -0.87 17.64
CA LEU A 94 -6.60 -1.72 18.84
C LEU A 94 -7.57 -2.87 18.59
N LYS A 95 -8.73 -2.64 17.97
CA LYS A 95 -9.67 -3.71 17.59
C LYS A 95 -8.99 -4.78 16.73
N ARG A 96 -8.15 -4.39 15.78
CA ARG A 96 -7.38 -5.34 14.96
C ARG A 96 -6.34 -6.13 15.76
N PHE A 97 -5.77 -5.53 16.80
CA PHE A 97 -4.88 -6.22 17.72
C PHE A 97 -5.66 -7.26 18.56
N PHE A 98 -6.77 -6.87 19.19
CA PHE A 98 -7.59 -7.79 19.96
C PHE A 98 -8.15 -8.95 19.12
N ASN A 99 -8.48 -8.68 17.86
CA ASN A 99 -8.90 -9.73 16.90
C ASN A 99 -7.71 -10.53 16.32
N LYS A 100 -6.49 -10.39 16.86
CA LYS A 100 -5.26 -11.11 16.43
C LYS A 100 -4.89 -10.91 14.96
N ILE A 101 -5.42 -9.86 14.31
CA ILE A 101 -5.13 -9.51 12.90
C ILE A 101 -3.80 -8.76 12.77
N SER A 102 -3.39 -8.01 13.80
CA SER A 102 -2.17 -7.20 13.81
C SER A 102 -1.50 -7.18 15.18
N ASN A 103 -0.22 -6.79 15.22
CA ASN A 103 0.46 -6.51 16.49
C ASN A 103 -0.12 -5.25 17.15
N TYR A 104 0.23 -5.05 18.45
CA TYR A 104 -0.15 -3.87 19.20
C TYR A 104 0.23 -2.57 18.45
N PRO A 105 -0.67 -1.58 18.38
CA PRO A 105 -0.43 -0.36 17.63
C PRO A 105 0.69 0.48 18.24
N LYS A 106 1.61 0.94 17.38
CA LYS A 106 2.72 1.79 17.78
C LYS A 106 2.34 3.26 17.72
N TYR A 107 2.89 4.06 18.64
CA TYR A 107 2.76 5.52 18.58
C TYR A 107 3.27 6.09 17.27
N LYS A 108 2.53 7.02 16.71
CA LYS A 108 2.91 7.74 15.49
C LYS A 108 3.88 8.88 15.82
N SER A 109 4.99 8.97 15.11
CA SER A 109 5.95 10.07 15.26
C SER A 109 6.04 10.90 13.98
N ARG A 110 6.39 12.19 14.10
CA ARG A 110 6.62 13.07 12.94
C ARG A 110 7.70 12.52 12.00
N LYS A 111 8.72 11.84 12.56
CA LYS A 111 9.87 11.32 11.79
C LYS A 111 9.55 10.03 11.01
N LYS A 112 8.70 9.15 11.57
CA LYS A 112 8.45 7.80 11.02
C LYS A 112 7.09 7.66 10.33
N SER A 113 6.09 8.44 10.76
CA SER A 113 4.74 8.30 10.24
C SER A 113 4.50 9.20 9.04
N LYS A 114 3.81 8.67 8.04
CA LYS A 114 3.40 9.44 6.87
C LYS A 114 2.36 10.47 7.29
N PRO A 115 2.54 11.77 6.99
CA PRO A 115 1.53 12.79 7.27
C PRO A 115 0.22 12.45 6.54
N SER A 116 -0.87 12.37 7.29
CA SER A 116 -2.19 12.04 6.76
C SER A 116 -3.26 12.55 7.71
N PHE A 117 -4.36 13.04 7.15
CA PHE A 117 -5.55 13.42 7.90
C PHE A 117 -6.81 13.22 7.05
N TYR A 118 -7.93 13.07 7.73
CA TYR A 118 -9.23 12.89 7.12
C TYR A 118 -9.85 14.25 6.77
N VAL A 119 -10.59 14.30 5.66
CA VAL A 119 -11.42 15.44 5.25
C VAL A 119 -12.89 15.03 5.42
N ASN A 120 -13.71 15.90 6.00
CA ASN A 120 -15.12 15.57 6.14
C ASN A 120 -15.79 15.38 4.76
N TYR A 121 -16.32 14.18 4.51
CA TYR A 121 -16.96 13.85 3.23
C TYR A 121 -18.22 14.68 2.98
N GLU A 122 -18.93 15.07 4.04
CA GLU A 122 -20.15 15.89 3.94
C GLU A 122 -19.88 17.31 3.47
N SER A 123 -18.72 17.87 3.83
CA SER A 123 -18.28 19.20 3.41
C SER A 123 -17.46 19.19 2.11
N LEU A 124 -17.09 17.99 1.62
CA LEU A 124 -16.30 17.87 0.40
C LEU A 124 -17.18 18.09 -0.82
N ARG A 125 -16.99 19.22 -1.49
CA ARG A 125 -17.70 19.59 -2.72
C ARG A 125 -16.73 19.66 -3.87
N ARG A 126 -17.03 18.93 -4.96
CA ARG A 126 -16.27 19.03 -6.21
C ARG A 126 -16.46 20.42 -6.82
N THR A 127 -15.36 21.02 -7.29
CA THR A 127 -15.35 22.26 -8.08
C THR A 127 -14.81 21.96 -9.49
N LEU A 128 -14.86 22.93 -10.39
CA LEU A 128 -14.35 22.78 -11.75
C LEU A 128 -12.88 22.32 -11.76
N ASN A 129 -12.03 22.97 -10.96
CA ASN A 129 -10.58 22.75 -10.94
C ASN A 129 -10.08 22.08 -9.66
N GLY A 130 -10.97 21.42 -8.88
CA GLY A 130 -10.57 20.79 -7.63
C GLY A 130 -11.74 20.45 -6.71
N PHE A 131 -11.62 20.83 -5.45
CA PHE A 131 -12.67 20.62 -4.45
C PHE A 131 -12.61 21.70 -3.36
N ARG A 132 -13.73 21.84 -2.64
CA ARG A 132 -13.82 22.63 -1.42
C ARG A 132 -14.00 21.70 -0.22
N GLY A 133 -13.34 21.99 0.89
CA GLY A 133 -13.47 21.24 2.14
C GLY A 133 -13.58 22.15 3.35
N GLU A 134 -14.06 21.61 4.47
CA GLU A 134 -14.20 22.31 5.75
C GLU A 134 -12.86 22.91 6.19
N LYS A 135 -12.86 24.20 6.55
CA LYS A 135 -11.72 25.02 6.99
C LYS A 135 -10.52 25.11 6.01
N ILE A 136 -10.41 24.21 5.04
CA ILE A 136 -9.32 24.24 4.07
C ILE A 136 -9.64 25.03 2.81
N GLY A 137 -10.92 25.42 2.62
CA GLY A 137 -11.35 26.21 1.49
C GLY A 137 -11.32 25.46 0.15
N ALA A 138 -11.23 26.22 -0.93
CA ALA A 138 -11.12 25.68 -2.28
C ALA A 138 -9.67 25.33 -2.61
N ILE A 139 -9.43 24.09 -2.99
CA ILE A 139 -8.11 23.56 -3.35
C ILE A 139 -8.09 23.17 -4.82
N LYS A 140 -7.10 23.67 -5.55
CA LYS A 140 -6.84 23.24 -6.91
C LYS A 140 -6.20 21.85 -6.95
N THR A 141 -6.59 21.06 -7.93
CA THR A 141 -6.04 19.71 -8.15
C THR A 141 -5.46 19.61 -9.56
N ARG A 142 -4.48 18.72 -9.73
CA ARG A 142 -3.89 18.49 -11.05
C ARG A 142 -4.85 17.74 -12.00
N GLU A 143 -5.71 16.92 -11.43
CA GLU A 143 -6.68 16.10 -12.11
C GLU A 143 -8.05 16.31 -11.47
N PRO A 144 -9.15 16.27 -12.23
CA PRO A 144 -10.48 16.41 -11.63
C PRO A 144 -10.82 15.24 -10.71
N LEU A 145 -11.64 15.52 -9.69
CA LEU A 145 -12.23 14.48 -8.88
C LEU A 145 -13.16 13.61 -9.75
N PRO A 146 -13.34 12.32 -9.40
CA PRO A 146 -14.34 11.49 -10.05
C PRO A 146 -15.72 12.17 -10.01
N LYS A 147 -16.46 12.08 -11.11
CA LYS A 147 -17.87 12.46 -11.09
C LYS A 147 -18.63 11.36 -10.35
N ILE A 148 -19.48 11.75 -9.43
CA ILE A 148 -20.41 10.88 -8.71
C ILE A 148 -21.83 11.42 -8.89
N PRO A 149 -22.87 10.59 -8.84
CA PRO A 149 -24.25 11.03 -8.79
C PRO A 149 -24.50 12.04 -7.65
N LYS A 150 -25.55 12.86 -7.75
CA LYS A 150 -25.85 13.94 -6.77
C LYS A 150 -26.21 13.39 -5.39
N ASP A 151 -26.80 12.23 -5.35
CA ASP A 151 -27.23 11.49 -4.16
C ASP A 151 -26.10 10.69 -3.50
N GLU A 152 -24.99 10.47 -4.21
CA GLU A 152 -23.83 9.76 -3.68
C GLU A 152 -22.80 10.70 -3.05
N LYS A 153 -22.02 10.16 -2.12
CA LYS A 153 -20.95 10.87 -1.41
C LYS A 153 -19.61 10.16 -1.59
N TYR A 154 -18.53 10.93 -1.54
CA TYR A 154 -17.18 10.34 -1.51
C TYR A 154 -16.96 9.59 -0.20
N VAL A 155 -16.30 8.46 -0.26
CA VAL A 155 -16.03 7.59 0.89
C VAL A 155 -14.60 7.78 1.36
N ASN A 156 -14.43 7.95 2.67
CA ASN A 156 -13.16 8.03 3.38
C ASN A 156 -12.10 8.95 2.73
N PRO A 157 -12.45 10.22 2.44
CA PRO A 157 -11.51 11.14 1.82
C PRO A 157 -10.36 11.48 2.78
N ARG A 158 -9.12 11.30 2.31
CA ARG A 158 -7.91 11.56 3.10
C ARG A 158 -6.88 12.35 2.31
N ILE A 159 -6.33 13.38 2.94
CA ILE A 159 -5.17 14.10 2.42
C ILE A 159 -3.90 13.48 2.99
N THR A 160 -2.93 13.17 2.12
CA THR A 160 -1.68 12.51 2.47
C THR A 160 -0.49 13.17 1.78
N TYR A 161 0.67 13.22 2.45
CA TYR A 161 1.92 13.74 1.90
C TYR A 161 2.87 12.60 1.53
N ASP A 162 3.48 12.63 0.34
CA ASP A 162 4.38 11.56 -0.14
C ASP A 162 5.88 11.90 -0.02
N GLY A 163 6.21 12.97 0.68
CA GLY A 163 7.58 13.50 0.80
C GLY A 163 7.89 14.63 -0.17
N LYS A 164 6.98 14.91 -1.14
CA LYS A 164 7.10 16.04 -2.07
C LYS A 164 5.78 16.73 -2.37
N PHE A 165 4.69 15.97 -2.48
CA PHE A 165 3.39 16.48 -2.89
C PHE A 165 2.30 15.99 -1.95
N TRP A 166 1.26 16.79 -1.84
CA TRP A 166 0.03 16.44 -1.18
C TRP A 166 -0.93 15.79 -2.18
N TYR A 167 -1.67 14.81 -1.70
CA TYR A 167 -2.67 14.06 -2.48
C TYR A 167 -3.95 13.91 -1.68
N LEU A 168 -5.07 14.04 -2.37
CA LEU A 168 -6.36 13.60 -1.89
C LEU A 168 -6.61 12.18 -2.40
N SER A 169 -6.97 11.26 -1.51
CA SER A 169 -7.48 9.94 -1.86
C SER A 169 -8.96 9.91 -1.52
N VAL A 170 -9.81 9.58 -2.49
CA VAL A 170 -11.27 9.49 -2.32
C VAL A 170 -11.76 8.15 -2.84
N GLY A 171 -12.59 7.47 -2.03
CA GLY A 171 -13.39 6.35 -2.48
C GLY A 171 -14.65 6.86 -3.19
N TYR A 172 -15.10 6.15 -4.21
CA TYR A 172 -16.35 6.41 -4.93
C TYR A 172 -16.92 5.12 -5.47
N LYS A 173 -18.23 5.07 -5.57
CA LYS A 173 -18.94 3.91 -6.11
C LYS A 173 -18.76 3.84 -7.63
N VAL A 174 -18.60 2.66 -8.14
CA VAL A 174 -18.49 2.39 -9.59
C VAL A 174 -19.35 1.18 -9.89
N GLU A 175 -20.14 1.29 -10.93
CA GLU A 175 -20.90 0.16 -11.48
C GLU A 175 -19.96 -0.81 -12.18
N LEU A 176 -20.33 -2.10 -12.16
CA LEU A 176 -19.62 -3.11 -12.91
C LEU A 176 -19.84 -2.89 -14.39
N LYS A 177 -18.79 -3.08 -15.16
CA LYS A 177 -18.87 -2.96 -16.62
C LYS A 177 -19.51 -4.20 -17.21
N GLN A 178 -20.64 -4.02 -17.86
CA GLN A 178 -21.22 -5.07 -18.69
C GLN A 178 -20.41 -5.19 -19.98
N VAL A 179 -19.56 -6.20 -20.05
CA VAL A 179 -18.72 -6.50 -21.22
C VAL A 179 -18.87 -7.97 -21.60
N LYS A 180 -18.87 -8.26 -22.89
CA LYS A 180 -18.79 -9.64 -23.36
C LYS A 180 -17.39 -10.19 -23.05
N LEU A 181 -17.32 -11.22 -22.26
CA LEU A 181 -16.09 -11.95 -21.97
C LEU A 181 -15.81 -12.96 -23.09
N THR A 182 -14.54 -13.26 -23.30
CA THR A 182 -14.13 -14.39 -24.17
C THR A 182 -14.27 -15.69 -23.40
N ASN A 183 -14.26 -16.81 -24.10
CA ASN A 183 -14.25 -18.15 -23.45
C ASN A 183 -12.86 -18.53 -22.90
N GLU A 184 -11.87 -17.69 -23.14
CA GLU A 184 -10.49 -17.93 -22.73
C GLU A 184 -10.33 -18.01 -21.21
N LYS A 185 -9.52 -18.95 -20.78
CA LYS A 185 -9.04 -19.09 -19.40
C LYS A 185 -7.56 -18.79 -19.39
N ILE A 186 -7.11 -17.91 -18.50
CA ILE A 186 -5.74 -17.46 -18.43
C ILE A 186 -5.10 -17.87 -17.10
N GLY A 187 -3.93 -18.50 -17.17
CA GLY A 187 -3.07 -18.75 -16.02
C GLY A 187 -1.95 -17.72 -15.94
N ILE A 188 -1.58 -17.34 -14.74
CA ILE A 188 -0.53 -16.35 -14.46
C ILE A 188 0.47 -16.94 -13.45
N ASP A 189 1.67 -17.23 -13.92
CA ASP A 189 2.81 -17.60 -13.11
C ASP A 189 3.62 -16.34 -12.73
N LEU A 190 3.94 -16.15 -11.42
CA LEU A 190 4.66 -15.01 -10.90
C LEU A 190 6.11 -15.38 -10.58
N GLY A 191 7.06 -14.74 -11.25
CA GLY A 191 8.48 -15.07 -11.15
C GLY A 191 9.38 -13.91 -10.68
N ILE A 192 10.61 -14.26 -10.28
CA ILE A 192 11.69 -13.28 -10.01
C ILE A 192 12.45 -12.94 -11.29
N LYS A 193 12.55 -13.86 -12.23
CA LYS A 193 13.21 -13.63 -13.53
C LYS A 193 12.38 -12.66 -14.35
N ASP A 194 11.15 -13.01 -14.57
CA ASP A 194 10.12 -12.17 -15.15
C ASP A 194 9.06 -11.84 -14.08
N LEU A 195 8.31 -10.75 -14.24
CA LEU A 195 7.28 -10.34 -13.28
C LEU A 195 6.12 -11.33 -13.27
N ALA A 196 5.68 -11.69 -14.49
CA ALA A 196 4.59 -12.61 -14.71
C ALA A 196 4.72 -13.25 -16.10
N ILE A 197 4.35 -14.49 -16.20
CA ILE A 197 4.12 -15.19 -17.47
C ILE A 197 2.64 -15.56 -17.52
N VAL A 198 2.01 -15.21 -18.63
CA VAL A 198 0.58 -15.37 -18.84
C VAL A 198 0.38 -16.27 -20.05
N SER A 199 -0.45 -17.30 -19.92
CA SER A 199 -0.83 -18.16 -21.03
C SER A 199 -2.28 -18.59 -20.90
N ASN A 200 -2.92 -18.88 -22.03
CA ASN A 200 -4.18 -19.61 -22.09
C ASN A 200 -3.90 -21.14 -22.14
N ILE A 201 -4.95 -21.95 -22.18
CA ILE A 201 -4.85 -23.42 -22.06
C ILE A 201 -4.12 -24.04 -23.26
N ASP A 202 -4.41 -23.60 -24.47
CA ASP A 202 -3.85 -24.13 -25.73
C ASP A 202 -2.54 -23.46 -26.15
N ASN A 203 -2.02 -22.52 -25.34
CA ASN A 203 -0.83 -21.72 -25.62
C ASN A 203 -0.90 -20.87 -26.92
N SER A 204 -2.09 -20.65 -27.48
CA SER A 204 -2.29 -19.73 -28.62
C SER A 204 -2.02 -18.27 -28.21
N TYR A 205 -2.20 -17.98 -26.92
CA TYR A 205 -1.80 -16.72 -26.30
C TYR A 205 -0.81 -16.97 -25.17
N SER A 206 0.42 -16.51 -25.34
CA SER A 206 1.43 -16.52 -24.27
C SER A 206 2.21 -15.21 -24.27
N LYS A 207 2.35 -14.62 -23.07
CA LYS A 207 3.08 -13.34 -22.91
C LYS A 207 3.93 -13.30 -21.66
N LYS A 208 5.21 -12.93 -21.83
CA LYS A 208 6.17 -12.73 -20.74
C LYS A 208 6.28 -11.25 -20.39
N TYR A 209 5.98 -10.89 -19.15
CA TYR A 209 6.15 -9.55 -18.62
C TYR A 209 7.45 -9.45 -17.85
N ARG A 210 8.41 -8.72 -18.41
CA ARG A 210 9.78 -8.61 -17.89
C ARG A 210 9.81 -8.04 -16.47
N ASN A 211 10.79 -8.47 -15.68
CA ASN A 211 11.09 -7.82 -14.41
C ASN A 211 11.74 -6.44 -14.65
N ILE A 212 10.97 -5.37 -14.50
CA ILE A 212 11.41 -4.00 -14.73
C ILE A 212 12.61 -3.60 -13.85
N ASN A 213 12.79 -4.26 -12.68
CA ASN A 213 13.89 -3.96 -11.76
C ASN A 213 15.28 -4.32 -12.35
N LYS A 214 15.31 -5.19 -13.36
CA LYS A 214 16.55 -5.54 -14.10
C LYS A 214 16.91 -4.48 -15.14
N GLY A 215 16.00 -3.57 -15.48
CA GLY A 215 16.22 -2.54 -16.49
C GLY A 215 17.25 -1.48 -16.06
N TYR A 216 17.99 -0.95 -17.02
CA TYR A 216 19.05 0.04 -16.81
C TYR A 216 18.58 1.27 -16.01
N LYS A 217 17.42 1.82 -16.36
CA LYS A 217 16.84 3.01 -15.70
C LYS A 217 16.64 2.80 -14.19
N ILE A 218 16.13 1.66 -13.78
CA ILE A 218 15.92 1.36 -12.35
C ILE A 218 17.26 1.10 -11.66
N LYS A 219 18.17 0.33 -12.26
CA LYS A 219 19.51 0.09 -11.71
C LYS A 219 20.26 1.40 -11.48
N LEU A 220 20.17 2.35 -12.42
CA LEU A 220 20.76 3.68 -12.29
C LEU A 220 20.16 4.46 -11.12
N LEU A 221 18.83 4.48 -10.98
CA LEU A 221 18.14 5.13 -9.85
C LEU A 221 18.50 4.48 -8.51
N GLU A 222 18.61 3.17 -8.45
CA GLU A 222 19.04 2.46 -7.24
C GLU A 222 20.51 2.76 -6.87
N LYS A 223 21.39 2.90 -7.87
CA LYS A 223 22.77 3.35 -7.65
C LYS A 223 22.82 4.77 -7.09
N ARG A 224 22.00 5.69 -7.65
CA ARG A 224 21.86 7.06 -7.14
C ARG A 224 21.29 7.07 -5.73
N LEU A 225 20.29 6.25 -5.44
CA LEU A 225 19.70 6.13 -4.10
C LEU A 225 20.73 5.68 -3.07
N ARG A 226 21.50 4.62 -3.36
CA ARG A 226 22.58 4.14 -2.47
C ARG A 226 23.62 5.22 -2.17
N ARG A 227 24.03 5.98 -3.19
CA ARG A 227 24.96 7.11 -3.02
C ARG A 227 24.37 8.20 -2.13
N ALA A 228 23.10 8.56 -2.36
CA ALA A 228 22.40 9.56 -1.58
C ALA A 228 22.21 9.14 -0.11
N GLN A 229 21.91 7.87 0.14
CA GLN A 229 21.82 7.29 1.48
C GLN A 229 23.16 7.32 2.22
N ARG A 230 24.27 6.90 1.57
CA ARG A 230 25.63 6.98 2.15
C ARG A 230 26.00 8.40 2.50
N LYS A 231 25.67 9.38 1.63
CA LYS A 231 25.91 10.81 1.90
C LYS A 231 25.07 11.30 3.09
N LEU A 232 23.80 10.85 3.21
CA LEU A 232 22.95 11.17 4.34
C LEU A 232 23.51 10.58 5.64
N SER A 233 23.91 9.30 5.65
CA SER A 233 24.47 8.63 6.81
C SER A 233 25.73 9.35 7.31
N ARG A 234 26.67 9.69 6.42
CA ARG A 234 27.87 10.45 6.79
C ARG A 234 27.54 11.80 7.43
N LYS A 235 26.59 12.55 6.85
CA LYS A 235 26.15 13.82 7.44
C LYS A 235 25.51 13.68 8.81
N ILE A 236 24.77 12.60 9.04
CA ILE A 236 24.17 12.31 10.35
C ILE A 236 25.27 11.91 11.34
N LEU A 237 26.19 11.03 10.94
CA LEU A 237 27.33 10.63 11.78
C LEU A 237 28.18 11.82 12.24
N ASN A 238 28.50 12.76 11.33
CA ASN A 238 29.24 13.97 11.65
C ASN A 238 28.48 14.95 12.56
N ASN A 239 27.21 14.72 12.86
CA ASN A 239 26.40 15.49 13.79
C ASN A 239 26.13 14.72 15.10
N ILE A 240 26.77 13.58 15.31
CA ILE A 240 26.72 12.83 16.57
C ILE A 240 27.87 13.29 17.44
N GLU A 241 27.56 13.73 18.64
CA GLU A 241 28.52 14.09 19.68
C GLU A 241 28.94 12.86 20.49
N SER A 242 27.98 12.10 20.94
CA SER A 242 28.19 10.92 21.80
C SER A 242 27.01 9.94 21.69
N TYR A 243 27.09 8.84 22.40
CA TYR A 243 26.02 7.87 22.54
C TYR A 243 25.62 7.72 24.02
N ASP A 244 24.32 7.59 24.30
CA ASP A 244 23.83 7.28 25.64
C ASP A 244 24.07 5.81 26.02
N GLN A 245 23.75 5.45 27.27
CA GLN A 245 23.87 4.08 27.81
C GLN A 245 23.09 3.04 26.96
N ASN A 246 22.01 3.46 26.28
CA ASN A 246 21.19 2.63 25.40
C ASN A 246 21.67 2.66 23.93
N ARG A 247 22.88 3.14 23.67
CA ARG A 247 23.47 3.33 22.33
C ARG A 247 22.63 4.23 21.40
N ARG A 248 21.89 5.20 21.97
CA ARG A 248 21.16 6.19 21.19
C ARG A 248 22.06 7.40 20.95
N PRO A 249 22.12 7.95 19.73
CA PRO A 249 22.98 9.08 19.43
C PRO A 249 22.47 10.35 20.09
N LYS A 250 23.36 11.06 20.78
CA LYS A 250 23.22 12.46 21.15
C LYS A 250 23.77 13.31 20.02
N TYR A 251 23.01 14.31 19.59
CA TYR A 251 23.39 15.12 18.44
C TYR A 251 23.92 16.49 18.89
N ILE A 252 24.98 16.96 18.23
CA ILE A 252 25.53 18.32 18.40
C ILE A 252 24.43 19.37 18.14
N ARG A 253 23.62 19.14 17.09
CA ARG A 253 22.45 19.96 16.75
C ARG A 253 21.25 19.07 16.45
N PRO A 254 20.02 19.48 16.80
CA PRO A 254 18.82 18.77 16.42
C PRO A 254 18.81 18.53 14.90
N LEU A 255 18.51 17.30 14.47
CA LEU A 255 18.52 16.95 13.04
C LEU A 255 17.59 17.81 12.19
N GLU A 256 16.55 18.39 12.78
CA GLU A 256 15.58 19.28 12.13
C GLU A 256 16.18 20.65 11.78
N ASP A 257 17.15 21.12 12.56
CA ASP A 257 17.81 22.40 12.36
C ASP A 257 18.99 22.31 11.36
N CYS A 258 19.43 21.08 11.07
CA CYS A 258 20.52 20.83 10.15
C CYS A 258 20.04 20.92 8.69
N ARG A 259 20.01 22.10 8.09
CA ARG A 259 19.54 22.35 6.70
C ARG A 259 20.12 21.39 5.68
N ASN A 260 21.41 21.07 5.76
CA ASN A 260 22.09 20.16 4.82
C ASN A 260 21.68 18.70 4.99
N ILE A 261 21.32 18.28 6.20
CA ILE A 261 20.74 16.95 6.47
C ILE A 261 19.31 16.90 5.91
N GLN A 262 18.50 17.93 6.13
CA GLN A 262 17.13 17.99 5.62
C GLN A 262 17.11 17.97 4.07
N LYS A 263 17.95 18.78 3.40
CA LYS A 263 18.11 18.74 1.94
C LYS A 263 18.45 17.33 1.45
N GLN A 264 19.40 16.65 2.12
CA GLN A 264 19.81 15.30 1.73
C GLN A 264 18.70 14.25 1.99
N LYS A 265 17.92 14.38 3.07
CA LYS A 265 16.72 13.54 3.32
C LYS A 265 15.71 13.68 2.19
N HIS A 266 15.43 14.91 1.74
CA HIS A 266 14.51 15.14 0.62
C HIS A 266 15.00 14.50 -0.69
N ILE A 267 16.30 14.51 -0.97
CA ILE A 267 16.88 13.82 -2.13
C ILE A 267 16.60 12.30 -2.04
N VAL A 268 16.88 11.70 -0.89
CA VAL A 268 16.62 10.27 -0.65
C VAL A 268 15.14 9.93 -0.80
N GLN A 269 14.26 10.70 -0.19
CA GLN A 269 12.80 10.52 -0.28
C GLN A 269 12.31 10.63 -1.72
N ASN A 270 12.80 11.61 -2.49
CA ASN A 270 12.44 11.78 -3.90
C ASN A 270 12.89 10.61 -4.77
N LEU A 271 14.06 10.02 -4.52
CA LEU A 271 14.53 8.85 -5.24
C LEU A 271 13.68 7.60 -4.92
N TYR A 272 13.34 7.39 -3.64
CA TYR A 272 12.39 6.34 -3.25
C TYR A 272 11.03 6.52 -3.93
N ARG A 273 10.49 7.74 -3.93
CA ARG A 273 9.22 8.05 -4.58
C ARG A 273 9.26 7.75 -6.09
N LYS A 274 10.32 8.15 -6.79
CA LYS A 274 10.50 7.86 -8.23
C LYS A 274 10.50 6.36 -8.50
N LEU A 275 11.29 5.58 -7.75
CA LEU A 275 11.34 4.12 -7.87
C LEU A 275 9.97 3.48 -7.62
N THR A 276 9.30 3.90 -6.55
CA THR A 276 7.97 3.40 -6.21
C THR A 276 6.95 3.70 -7.30
N ASN A 277 6.95 4.92 -7.85
CA ASN A 277 6.01 5.32 -8.89
C ASN A 277 6.25 4.55 -10.20
N ILE A 278 7.50 4.35 -10.61
CA ILE A 278 7.83 3.57 -11.81
C ILE A 278 7.33 2.13 -11.66
N ARG A 279 7.61 1.49 -10.51
CA ARG A 279 7.16 0.12 -10.24
C ARG A 279 5.64 -0.01 -10.21
N ASN A 280 4.95 0.92 -9.53
CA ASN A 280 3.50 0.92 -9.46
C ASN A 280 2.87 1.13 -10.85
N ASN A 281 3.40 2.10 -11.62
CA ASN A 281 2.89 2.36 -12.97
C ASN A 281 3.04 1.12 -13.86
N TYR A 282 4.18 0.44 -13.80
CA TYR A 282 4.40 -0.77 -14.57
C TYR A 282 3.40 -1.88 -14.20
N ILE A 283 3.19 -2.13 -12.90
CA ILE A 283 2.17 -3.10 -12.45
C ILE A 283 0.78 -2.70 -12.95
N HIS A 284 0.44 -1.41 -12.89
CA HIS A 284 -0.83 -0.92 -13.42
C HIS A 284 -1.00 -1.18 -14.92
N GLN A 285 0.05 -0.96 -15.71
CA GLN A 285 0.05 -1.25 -17.15
C GLN A 285 -0.17 -2.75 -17.41
N VAL A 286 0.67 -3.60 -16.80
CA VAL A 286 0.60 -5.07 -16.98
C VAL A 286 -0.75 -5.62 -16.57
N THR A 287 -1.24 -5.31 -15.36
CA THR A 287 -2.52 -5.82 -14.88
C THR A 287 -3.72 -5.27 -15.66
N THR A 288 -3.62 -4.05 -16.20
CA THR A 288 -4.67 -3.52 -17.08
C THR A 288 -4.67 -4.22 -18.42
N GLU A 289 -3.52 -4.50 -18.99
CA GLU A 289 -3.38 -5.22 -20.25
C GLU A 289 -3.96 -6.63 -20.14
N ILE A 290 -3.60 -7.38 -19.08
CA ILE A 290 -4.14 -8.72 -18.84
C ILE A 290 -5.67 -8.70 -18.75
N VAL A 291 -6.24 -7.82 -17.93
CA VAL A 291 -7.70 -7.75 -17.75
C VAL A 291 -8.42 -7.27 -19.01
N LYS A 292 -7.77 -6.44 -19.84
CA LYS A 292 -8.34 -5.96 -21.12
C LYS A 292 -8.51 -7.06 -22.18
N THR A 293 -7.84 -8.21 -22.04
CA THR A 293 -8.11 -9.37 -22.91
C THR A 293 -9.48 -9.99 -22.64
N LYS A 294 -10.13 -9.59 -21.52
CA LYS A 294 -11.49 -10.01 -21.11
C LYS A 294 -11.69 -11.54 -21.05
N PRO A 295 -10.79 -12.29 -20.43
CA PRO A 295 -10.98 -13.73 -20.30
C PRO A 295 -12.18 -14.06 -19.41
N SER A 296 -12.76 -15.23 -19.55
CA SER A 296 -13.82 -15.72 -18.64
C SER A 296 -13.27 -16.02 -17.23
N LYS A 297 -12.00 -16.46 -17.16
CA LYS A 297 -11.36 -16.87 -15.91
C LYS A 297 -9.87 -16.48 -15.90
N ILE A 298 -9.39 -15.98 -14.76
CA ILE A 298 -7.97 -15.76 -14.47
C ILE A 298 -7.58 -16.61 -13.28
N VAL A 299 -6.51 -17.39 -13.39
CA VAL A 299 -5.97 -18.20 -12.31
C VAL A 299 -4.58 -17.68 -11.91
N LEU A 300 -4.36 -17.46 -10.62
CA LEU A 300 -3.11 -17.02 -10.03
C LEU A 300 -2.65 -18.00 -8.94
N GLU A 301 -1.35 -18.16 -8.78
CA GLU A 301 -0.80 -18.86 -7.61
C GLU A 301 -1.07 -18.11 -6.29
N ASP A 302 -1.41 -18.84 -5.22
CA ASP A 302 -1.47 -18.26 -3.87
C ASP A 302 -0.10 -18.26 -3.19
N LEU A 303 0.79 -17.39 -3.65
CA LEU A 303 2.14 -17.26 -3.11
C LEU A 303 2.14 -16.75 -1.66
N ASN A 304 2.82 -17.46 -0.77
CA ASN A 304 3.09 -17.01 0.60
C ASN A 304 4.16 -15.92 0.64
N VAL A 305 3.78 -14.71 0.16
CA VAL A 305 4.70 -13.55 0.12
C VAL A 305 5.29 -13.23 1.50
N LYS A 306 4.51 -13.37 2.59
CA LYS A 306 5.02 -13.13 3.95
C LYS A 306 6.11 -14.11 4.34
N GLY A 307 5.95 -15.38 4.00
CA GLY A 307 6.96 -16.42 4.25
C GLY A 307 8.23 -16.18 3.44
N LEU A 308 8.08 -15.90 2.13
CA LEU A 308 9.19 -15.60 1.23
C LEU A 308 9.99 -14.34 1.66
N MET A 309 9.34 -13.34 2.22
CA MET A 309 9.98 -12.13 2.74
C MET A 309 10.88 -12.37 3.97
N LYS A 310 10.73 -13.50 4.68
CA LYS A 310 11.63 -13.88 5.78
C LYS A 310 13.01 -14.32 5.27
N ASN A 311 13.10 -14.82 4.05
CA ASN A 311 14.37 -15.24 3.45
C ASN A 311 15.16 -14.00 2.97
N LYS A 312 16.30 -13.73 3.62
CA LYS A 312 17.17 -12.55 3.36
C LYS A 312 17.67 -12.47 1.92
N HIS A 313 17.87 -13.61 1.24
CA HIS A 313 18.38 -13.65 -0.14
C HIS A 313 17.36 -13.19 -1.19
N VAL A 314 16.07 -13.46 -0.99
CA VAL A 314 15.01 -13.15 -1.96
C VAL A 314 14.06 -12.03 -1.51
N SER A 315 14.11 -11.62 -0.25
CA SER A 315 13.20 -10.61 0.31
C SER A 315 13.22 -9.27 -0.46
N LYS A 316 14.41 -8.76 -0.79
CA LYS A 316 14.55 -7.51 -1.53
C LYS A 316 14.02 -7.59 -2.98
N PRO A 317 14.37 -8.61 -3.80
CA PRO A 317 13.74 -8.84 -5.09
C PRO A 317 12.21 -8.90 -5.00
N ILE A 318 11.66 -9.70 -4.09
CA ILE A 318 10.22 -9.89 -3.93
C ILE A 318 9.52 -8.59 -3.52
N ALA A 319 10.07 -7.84 -2.55
CA ALA A 319 9.56 -6.52 -2.16
C ALA A 319 9.53 -5.54 -3.35
N ASN A 320 10.52 -5.60 -4.23
CA ASN A 320 10.61 -4.75 -5.40
C ASN A 320 9.63 -5.14 -6.52
N LEU A 321 9.29 -6.42 -6.64
CA LEU A 321 8.31 -6.95 -7.61
C LEU A 321 6.87 -6.64 -7.21
N LYS A 322 6.62 -6.41 -5.89
CA LYS A 322 5.29 -6.06 -5.37
C LYS A 322 4.19 -7.04 -5.77
N TRP A 323 4.43 -8.33 -5.67
CA TRP A 323 3.46 -9.38 -6.03
C TRP A 323 2.10 -9.22 -5.35
N TYR A 324 2.09 -8.80 -4.07
CA TYR A 324 0.84 -8.49 -3.38
C TYR A 324 0.04 -7.40 -4.09
N GLU A 325 0.69 -6.34 -4.56
CA GLU A 325 0.03 -5.25 -5.29
C GLU A 325 -0.44 -5.71 -6.67
N PHE A 326 0.32 -6.58 -7.33
CA PHE A 326 -0.07 -7.21 -8.59
C PHE A 326 -1.36 -8.03 -8.41
N LYS A 327 -1.38 -8.97 -7.44
CA LYS A 327 -2.57 -9.78 -7.09
C LYS A 327 -3.77 -8.88 -6.77
N ARG A 328 -3.58 -7.87 -5.90
CA ARG A 328 -4.63 -6.92 -5.52
C ARG A 328 -5.21 -6.20 -6.75
N GLN A 329 -4.35 -5.82 -7.70
CA GLN A 329 -4.80 -5.11 -8.91
C GLN A 329 -5.52 -6.01 -9.89
N ILE A 330 -5.10 -7.25 -10.07
CA ILE A 330 -5.85 -8.23 -10.87
C ILE A 330 -7.24 -8.44 -10.27
N LEU A 331 -7.33 -8.67 -8.94
CA LEU A 331 -8.61 -8.92 -8.27
C LEU A 331 -9.64 -7.81 -8.53
N TYR A 332 -9.33 -6.54 -8.16
CA TYR A 332 -10.33 -5.48 -8.31
C TYR A 332 -10.60 -5.07 -9.76
N LYS A 333 -9.60 -5.21 -10.65
CA LYS A 333 -9.80 -4.91 -12.08
C LYS A 333 -10.64 -6.01 -12.76
N ALA A 334 -10.41 -7.25 -12.43
CA ALA A 334 -11.20 -8.38 -12.90
C ALA A 334 -12.65 -8.25 -12.43
N GLU A 335 -12.86 -7.96 -11.13
CA GLU A 335 -14.19 -7.70 -10.56
C GLU A 335 -14.94 -6.61 -11.35
N LEU A 336 -14.26 -5.52 -11.72
CA LEU A 336 -14.88 -4.43 -12.50
C LEU A 336 -15.44 -4.90 -13.87
N TYR A 337 -14.87 -5.94 -14.45
CA TYR A 337 -15.28 -6.50 -15.73
C TYR A 337 -16.07 -7.81 -15.60
N GLY A 338 -16.40 -8.26 -14.40
CA GLY A 338 -17.11 -9.53 -14.15
C GLY A 338 -16.27 -10.77 -14.45
N ILE A 339 -14.94 -10.66 -14.49
CA ILE A 339 -14.03 -11.78 -14.75
C ILE A 339 -13.84 -12.59 -13.47
N LYS A 340 -14.04 -13.93 -13.55
CA LYS A 340 -13.80 -14.83 -12.41
C LYS A 340 -12.30 -14.95 -12.14
N VAL A 341 -11.86 -14.65 -10.90
CA VAL A 341 -10.47 -14.87 -10.48
C VAL A 341 -10.41 -16.00 -9.47
N VAL A 342 -9.55 -16.97 -9.73
CA VAL A 342 -9.31 -18.14 -8.87
C VAL A 342 -7.86 -18.11 -8.39
N LEU A 343 -7.64 -18.43 -7.12
CA LEU A 343 -6.31 -18.65 -6.57
C LEU A 343 -6.09 -20.17 -6.56
N ALA A 344 -5.06 -20.61 -7.26
CA ALA A 344 -4.66 -22.01 -7.23
C ALA A 344 -4.15 -22.38 -5.84
N ASP A 345 -4.32 -23.63 -5.44
CA ASP A 345 -3.76 -24.14 -4.19
C ASP A 345 -2.25 -23.86 -4.15
N ARG A 346 -1.77 -23.53 -2.94
CA ARG A 346 -0.35 -23.16 -2.72
C ARG A 346 0.62 -24.26 -3.10
N PHE A 347 0.20 -25.50 -2.97
CA PHE A 347 1.01 -26.68 -3.25
C PHE A 347 0.72 -27.30 -4.63
N TYR A 348 -0.15 -26.65 -5.42
CA TYR A 348 -0.42 -27.09 -6.78
C TYR A 348 0.89 -27.11 -7.60
N PRO A 349 1.30 -28.28 -8.14
CA PRO A 349 2.60 -28.46 -8.76
C PRO A 349 2.62 -27.95 -10.21
N SER A 350 2.21 -26.70 -10.43
CA SER A 350 2.06 -26.07 -11.74
C SER A 350 3.27 -26.26 -12.65
N SER A 351 4.48 -26.09 -12.11
CA SER A 351 5.74 -26.18 -12.86
C SER A 351 6.24 -27.62 -13.07
N LYS A 352 5.76 -28.59 -12.26
CA LYS A 352 6.20 -30.00 -12.33
C LYS A 352 5.28 -30.91 -13.11
N THR A 353 4.08 -30.46 -13.42
CA THR A 353 3.10 -31.21 -14.19
C THR A 353 3.24 -30.88 -15.68
N CYS A 354 3.18 -31.86 -16.55
CA CYS A 354 3.18 -31.65 -17.99
C CYS A 354 1.88 -31.01 -18.45
N SER A 355 1.95 -29.89 -19.16
CA SER A 355 0.75 -29.21 -19.66
C SER A 355 0.07 -29.96 -20.82
N CYS A 356 0.73 -30.95 -21.43
CA CYS A 356 0.18 -31.78 -22.51
C CYS A 356 -0.48 -33.04 -21.97
N CYS A 357 0.27 -33.90 -21.26
CA CYS A 357 -0.19 -35.23 -20.85
C CYS A 357 -0.48 -35.37 -19.35
N GLY A 358 -0.25 -34.33 -18.54
CA GLY A 358 -0.49 -34.39 -17.10
C GLY A 358 0.59 -35.14 -16.28
N ASN A 359 1.62 -35.73 -16.92
CA ASN A 359 2.65 -36.47 -16.20
C ASN A 359 3.40 -35.59 -15.21
N TYR A 360 3.67 -36.11 -14.00
CA TYR A 360 4.35 -35.39 -12.91
C TYR A 360 5.83 -35.69 -12.88
N LYS A 361 6.67 -34.68 -13.14
CA LYS A 361 8.13 -34.77 -13.10
C LYS A 361 8.68 -34.42 -11.71
N LYS A 362 8.99 -35.46 -10.92
CA LYS A 362 9.44 -35.32 -9.52
C LYS A 362 10.81 -34.65 -9.40
N ASP A 363 11.73 -34.94 -10.29
CA ASP A 363 13.16 -34.56 -10.30
C ASP A 363 13.45 -33.18 -10.89
N LEU A 364 12.43 -32.43 -11.34
CA LEU A 364 12.60 -31.08 -11.89
C LEU A 364 13.22 -30.13 -10.86
N LYS A 365 14.40 -29.59 -11.16
CA LYS A 365 15.15 -28.68 -10.29
C LYS A 365 14.82 -27.21 -10.56
N LEU A 366 15.02 -26.34 -9.58
CA LEU A 366 14.79 -24.89 -9.74
C LEU A 366 15.68 -24.24 -10.81
N LYS A 367 16.85 -24.81 -11.10
CA LYS A 367 17.76 -24.33 -12.14
C LYS A 367 17.28 -24.65 -13.55
N ASP A 368 16.46 -25.68 -13.71
CA ASP A 368 15.98 -26.14 -15.02
C ASP A 368 14.99 -25.10 -15.57
N ARG A 369 15.25 -24.63 -16.78
CA ARG A 369 14.44 -23.58 -17.42
C ARG A 369 13.54 -24.14 -18.51
N THR A 370 13.92 -25.26 -19.07
CA THR A 370 13.11 -26.02 -20.02
C THR A 370 12.49 -27.21 -19.31
N TYR A 371 11.20 -27.35 -19.43
CA TYR A 371 10.49 -28.54 -19.01
C TYR A 371 10.52 -29.52 -20.18
N ILE A 372 11.01 -30.72 -19.95
CA ILE A 372 11.01 -31.83 -20.94
C ILE A 372 10.22 -32.96 -20.30
N CYS A 373 9.12 -33.36 -20.92
CA CYS A 373 8.30 -34.48 -20.48
C CYS A 373 8.92 -35.80 -20.93
N ASN A 374 9.07 -36.73 -20.01
CA ASN A 374 9.65 -38.06 -20.34
C ASN A 374 8.59 -38.97 -21.02
N GLU A 375 7.27 -38.70 -20.87
CA GLU A 375 6.20 -39.52 -21.46
C GLU A 375 5.82 -39.07 -22.88
N CYS A 376 5.50 -37.79 -23.07
CA CYS A 376 5.01 -37.26 -24.34
C CYS A 376 6.04 -36.49 -25.16
N GLY A 377 7.27 -36.35 -24.65
CA GLY A 377 8.34 -35.61 -25.33
C GLY A 377 8.18 -34.08 -25.37
N LEU A 378 7.14 -33.51 -24.76
CA LEU A 378 6.93 -32.05 -24.74
C LEU A 378 8.19 -31.33 -24.19
N ALA A 379 8.75 -30.42 -25.00
CA ALA A 379 9.83 -29.53 -24.58
C ALA A 379 9.34 -28.07 -24.62
N ILE A 380 9.21 -27.44 -23.45
CA ILE A 380 8.64 -26.09 -23.31
C ILE A 380 9.36 -25.29 -22.21
N ASP A 381 9.32 -23.97 -22.27
CA ASP A 381 9.77 -23.13 -21.14
C ASP A 381 8.98 -23.48 -19.87
N ARG A 382 9.69 -23.77 -18.76
CA ARG A 382 9.07 -24.24 -17.52
C ARG A 382 8.02 -23.29 -16.97
N ASP A 383 8.26 -22.00 -17.05
CA ASP A 383 7.37 -20.97 -16.50
C ASP A 383 6.13 -20.77 -17.42
N VAL A 384 6.27 -21.05 -18.75
CA VAL A 384 5.11 -21.13 -19.67
C VAL A 384 4.30 -22.38 -19.39
N ASN A 385 4.94 -23.54 -19.18
CA ASN A 385 4.25 -24.77 -18.78
C ASN A 385 3.43 -24.56 -17.50
N ALA A 386 4.00 -23.87 -16.50
CA ALA A 386 3.29 -23.52 -15.28
C ALA A 386 2.07 -22.63 -15.54
N ALA A 387 2.20 -21.62 -16.41
CA ALA A 387 1.08 -20.74 -16.76
C ALA A 387 -0.07 -21.49 -17.46
N ILE A 388 0.24 -22.43 -18.37
CA ILE A 388 -0.77 -23.28 -19.02
C ILE A 388 -1.47 -24.16 -17.99
N ASN A 389 -0.73 -24.81 -17.09
CA ASN A 389 -1.30 -25.62 -16.02
C ASN A 389 -2.20 -24.82 -15.09
N LEU A 390 -1.82 -23.57 -14.77
CA LEU A 390 -2.68 -22.65 -14.01
C LEU A 390 -3.96 -22.30 -14.79
N ALA A 391 -3.87 -22.05 -16.10
CA ALA A 391 -5.06 -21.77 -16.91
C ALA A 391 -6.06 -22.95 -16.88
N ASN A 392 -5.53 -24.17 -16.83
CA ASN A 392 -6.31 -25.41 -16.79
C ASN A 392 -6.74 -25.83 -15.37
N TYR A 393 -6.29 -25.10 -14.33
CA TYR A 393 -6.59 -25.43 -12.95
C TYR A 393 -8.09 -25.45 -12.67
N GLN A 394 -8.55 -26.58 -12.15
CA GLN A 394 -9.92 -26.77 -11.65
C GLN A 394 -9.89 -26.77 -10.12
N ASN A 395 -10.71 -25.93 -9.49
CA ASN A 395 -10.95 -26.10 -8.06
C ASN A 395 -11.61 -27.46 -7.87
N LEU A 396 -10.98 -28.36 -7.16
CA LEU A 396 -11.68 -29.45 -6.52
C LEU A 396 -12.51 -28.77 -5.40
N GLU A 397 -13.80 -28.56 -5.66
CA GLU A 397 -14.78 -28.16 -4.65
C GLU A 397 -14.92 -29.24 -3.59
#